data_b9017d1b1f441399a8d6e0c18e0a397c
#
_entry.id   b9017d1b1f441399a8d6e0c18e0a397c
#
_cell.length_a   1.000
_cell.length_b   1.000
_cell.length_c   1.000
_cell.angle_alpha   90.00
_cell.angle_beta   90.00
_cell.angle_gamma   90.00
#
_symmetry.space_group_name_H-M   'P 1'
#
loop_
_entity.id
_entity.type
_entity.pdbx_description
1 polymer ?
#
loop_
_entity_poly.entity_id
_entity_poly.type
_entity_poly.pdbx_seq_one_letter_code
_entity_poly.pdbx_strand_id
1 'polypeptide(L)'
;GTQFAVMFIDLDHFKTINDSLGHNVGDALLQMVAGRILACLREEDTVGRQGGDEFIVLLGSLNSPKDAAVVAHKILHALSAPCSINERELHTSASIGIAIYPDGRGVEALLKNSDTAMYHAKESGRSNCQFFAHEMNVAAAERLLLETSLRHAVAGGEIQFPQTVPMPEHRRHLLTDPWEFLIDRDVQADPVERE
;
A
#
# COMPACT_ATOMS: atom_id res chain seq x y z
N GLY A 1 -22.29 -21.54 -3.83
CA GLY A 1 -21.39 -21.53 -2.68
C GLY A 1 -21.31 -20.14 -2.10
N THR A 2 -21.10 -20.02 -0.81
CA THR A 2 -20.93 -18.73 -0.14
C THR A 2 -19.60 -18.10 -0.58
N GLN A 3 -19.62 -16.88 -1.10
CA GLN A 3 -18.41 -16.11 -1.39
C GLN A 3 -18.00 -15.32 -0.15
N PHE A 4 -16.72 -15.14 0.05
CA PHE A 4 -16.16 -14.23 1.05
C PHE A 4 -14.94 -13.51 0.49
N ALA A 5 -14.52 -12.41 1.09
CA ALA A 5 -13.35 -11.68 0.67
C ALA A 5 -12.35 -11.49 1.80
N VAL A 6 -11.09 -11.46 1.42
CA VAL A 6 -10.00 -10.96 2.26
C VAL A 6 -9.53 -9.62 1.70
N MET A 7 -9.45 -8.62 2.56
CA MET A 7 -8.85 -7.33 2.23
C MET A 7 -7.54 -7.18 3.01
N PHE A 8 -6.48 -6.84 2.32
CA PHE A 8 -5.23 -6.39 2.92
C PHE A 8 -5.18 -4.86 2.81
N ILE A 9 -4.99 -4.18 3.92
CA ILE A 9 -5.05 -2.71 4.03
C ILE A 9 -3.73 -2.24 4.62
N ASP A 10 -3.12 -1.25 3.98
CA ASP A 10 -1.89 -0.62 4.44
C ASP A 10 -2.06 0.90 4.44
N LEU A 11 -1.59 1.56 5.50
CA LEU A 11 -1.69 3.02 5.62
C LEU A 11 -0.58 3.70 4.82
N ASP A 12 -0.99 4.51 3.88
CA ASP A 12 -0.05 5.25 3.05
C ASP A 12 0.78 6.23 3.90
N HIS A 13 2.11 6.21 3.69
CA HIS A 13 3.06 7.13 4.34
C HIS A 13 3.09 7.07 5.88
N PHE A 14 2.62 5.99 6.51
CA PHE A 14 2.61 5.85 7.97
C PHE A 14 4.00 6.00 8.59
N LYS A 15 5.04 5.44 7.94
CA LYS A 15 6.43 5.61 8.38
C LYS A 15 6.81 7.10 8.47
N THR A 16 6.43 7.90 7.48
CA THR A 16 6.71 9.36 7.47
C THR A 16 6.04 10.06 8.65
N ILE A 17 4.83 9.65 9.03
CA ILE A 17 4.13 10.19 10.20
C ILE A 17 4.90 9.85 11.48
N ASN A 18 5.32 8.58 11.64
CA ASN A 18 6.14 8.16 12.78
C ASN A 18 7.46 8.92 12.86
N ASP A 19 8.18 9.02 11.75
CA ASP A 19 9.49 9.66 11.70
C ASP A 19 9.39 11.17 11.98
N SER A 20 8.28 11.80 11.58
CA SER A 20 8.09 13.25 11.74
C SER A 20 7.44 13.64 13.06
N LEU A 21 6.51 12.82 13.60
CA LEU A 21 5.66 13.17 14.75
C LEU A 21 5.86 12.25 15.96
N GLY A 22 6.65 11.19 15.79
CA GLY A 22 6.96 10.22 16.82
C GLY A 22 5.95 9.08 16.95
N HIS A 23 6.40 7.95 17.49
CA HIS A 23 5.62 6.70 17.60
C HIS A 23 4.33 6.86 18.41
N ASN A 24 4.30 7.72 19.43
CA ASN A 24 3.07 7.96 20.20
C ASN A 24 1.92 8.51 19.34
N VAL A 25 2.23 9.37 18.36
CA VAL A 25 1.24 9.88 17.39
C VAL A 25 0.83 8.79 16.42
N GLY A 26 1.78 7.99 15.96
CA GLY A 26 1.50 6.83 15.12
C GLY A 26 0.59 5.81 15.80
N ASP A 27 0.82 5.50 17.07
CA ASP A 27 -0.02 4.58 17.83
C ASP A 27 -1.45 5.11 18.00
N ALA A 28 -1.61 6.40 18.31
CA ALA A 28 -2.91 7.04 18.36
C ALA A 28 -3.63 7.03 17.00
N LEU A 29 -2.89 7.24 15.91
CA LEU A 29 -3.41 7.13 14.54
C LEU A 29 -3.89 5.70 14.24
N LEU A 30 -3.11 4.69 14.59
CA LEU A 30 -3.48 3.28 14.39
C LEU A 30 -4.75 2.90 15.16
N GLN A 31 -4.90 3.38 16.39
CA GLN A 31 -6.12 3.16 17.19
C GLN A 31 -7.35 3.79 16.53
N MET A 32 -7.21 5.02 16.05
CA MET A 32 -8.28 5.73 15.34
C MET A 32 -8.64 5.02 14.03
N VAL A 33 -7.65 4.59 13.25
CA VAL A 33 -7.83 3.82 12.02
C VAL A 33 -8.57 2.52 12.28
N ALA A 34 -8.16 1.75 13.29
CA ALA A 34 -8.84 0.51 13.67
C ALA A 34 -10.32 0.76 13.99
N GLY A 35 -10.63 1.82 14.75
CA GLY A 35 -12.01 2.22 15.05
C GLY A 35 -12.81 2.59 13.80
N ARG A 36 -12.21 3.34 12.87
CA ARG A 36 -12.87 3.73 11.62
C ARG A 36 -13.13 2.53 10.71
N ILE A 37 -12.19 1.59 10.61
CA ILE A 37 -12.37 0.35 9.85
C ILE A 37 -13.52 -0.45 10.47
N LEU A 38 -13.48 -0.67 11.79
CA LEU A 38 -14.51 -1.43 12.52
C LEU A 38 -15.91 -0.84 12.31
N ALA A 39 -16.04 0.48 12.33
CA ALA A 39 -17.32 1.18 12.09
C ALA A 39 -17.86 1.01 10.65
N CYS A 40 -17.02 0.58 9.70
CA CYS A 40 -17.42 0.27 8.34
C CYS A 40 -17.94 -1.15 8.15
N LEU A 41 -17.67 -2.05 9.08
CA LEU A 41 -17.91 -3.49 9.00
C LEU A 41 -19.24 -3.89 9.67
N ARG A 42 -19.73 -5.07 9.31
CA ARG A 42 -20.89 -5.72 9.93
C ARG A 42 -20.42 -6.57 11.12
N GLU A 43 -21.36 -7.04 11.92
CA GLU A 43 -21.07 -7.89 13.07
C GLU A 43 -20.40 -9.23 12.71
N GLU A 44 -20.74 -9.77 11.53
CA GLU A 44 -20.16 -11.00 10.99
C GLU A 44 -18.79 -10.82 10.33
N ASP A 45 -18.37 -9.58 10.04
CA ASP A 45 -17.07 -9.28 9.46
C ASP A 45 -16.01 -9.20 10.56
N THR A 46 -14.77 -9.50 10.19
CA THR A 46 -13.66 -9.49 11.15
C THR A 46 -12.55 -8.57 10.67
N VAL A 47 -11.98 -7.77 11.58
CA VAL A 47 -10.76 -7.00 11.33
C VAL A 47 -9.68 -7.39 12.33
N GLY A 48 -8.46 -7.53 11.84
CA GLY A 48 -7.25 -7.76 12.64
C GLY A 48 -6.12 -6.88 12.16
N ARG A 49 -5.20 -6.51 13.05
CA ARG A 49 -3.95 -5.86 12.70
C ARG A 49 -2.87 -6.93 12.54
N GLN A 50 -2.25 -7.00 11.36
CA GLN A 50 -1.20 -7.96 11.03
C GLN A 50 0.13 -7.55 11.68
N GLY A 51 0.46 -6.26 11.62
CA GLY A 51 1.67 -5.68 12.19
C GLY A 51 1.89 -4.28 11.63
N GLY A 52 2.71 -3.45 12.27
CA GLY A 52 2.99 -2.10 11.75
C GLY A 52 1.72 -1.31 11.44
N ASP A 53 1.55 -0.95 10.19
CA ASP A 53 0.43 -0.20 9.59
C ASP A 53 -0.53 -1.08 8.77
N GLU A 54 -0.37 -2.40 8.86
CA GLU A 54 -1.13 -3.37 8.08
C GLU A 54 -2.33 -3.93 8.84
N PHE A 55 -3.50 -3.92 8.19
CA PHE A 55 -4.75 -4.50 8.68
C PHE A 55 -5.28 -5.52 7.68
N ILE A 56 -5.93 -6.56 8.21
CA ILE A 56 -6.64 -7.57 7.42
C ILE A 56 -8.11 -7.52 7.81
N VAL A 57 -8.98 -7.47 6.79
CA VAL A 57 -10.42 -7.57 6.96
C VAL A 57 -10.91 -8.84 6.24
N LEU A 58 -11.70 -9.62 6.96
CA LEU A 58 -12.45 -10.76 6.42
C LEU A 58 -13.92 -10.37 6.30
N LEU A 59 -14.42 -10.32 5.08
CA LEU A 59 -15.84 -10.10 4.79
C LEU A 59 -16.53 -11.44 4.55
N GLY A 60 -17.49 -11.77 5.40
CA GLY A 60 -18.32 -12.95 5.27
C GLY A 60 -19.49 -12.76 4.31
N SER A 61 -20.00 -13.86 3.75
CA SER A 61 -21.32 -13.91 3.07
C SER A 61 -21.57 -12.82 2.03
N LEU A 62 -20.70 -12.73 1.01
CA LEU A 62 -20.87 -11.82 -0.11
C LEU A 62 -21.91 -12.36 -1.11
N ASN A 63 -22.79 -11.51 -1.60
CA ASN A 63 -23.67 -11.83 -2.73
C ASN A 63 -22.95 -11.64 -4.08
N SER A 64 -21.99 -10.71 -4.13
CA SER A 64 -21.20 -10.43 -5.32
C SER A 64 -19.86 -9.78 -4.95
N PRO A 65 -18.85 -9.81 -5.83
CA PRO A 65 -17.60 -9.05 -5.65
C PRO A 65 -17.81 -7.55 -5.44
N LYS A 66 -18.93 -7.00 -5.96
CA LYS A 66 -19.27 -5.57 -5.78
C LYS A 66 -19.49 -5.22 -4.30
N ASP A 67 -19.97 -6.16 -3.50
CA ASP A 67 -20.19 -5.91 -2.06
C ASP A 67 -18.85 -5.62 -1.36
N ALA A 68 -17.79 -6.34 -1.72
CA ALA A 68 -16.45 -6.05 -1.23
C ALA A 68 -15.95 -4.68 -1.69
N ALA A 69 -16.19 -4.29 -2.96
CA ALA A 69 -15.82 -2.96 -3.43
C ALA A 69 -16.52 -1.84 -2.63
N VAL A 70 -17.82 -2.02 -2.33
CA VAL A 70 -18.58 -1.03 -1.52
C VAL A 70 -17.96 -0.86 -0.14
N VAL A 71 -17.59 -1.97 0.54
CA VAL A 71 -16.94 -1.89 1.86
C VAL A 71 -15.55 -1.24 1.76
N ALA A 72 -14.73 -1.60 0.75
CA ALA A 72 -13.43 -0.99 0.54
C ALA A 72 -13.52 0.53 0.33
N HIS A 73 -14.44 0.99 -0.52
CA HIS A 73 -14.66 2.42 -0.73
C HIS A 73 -15.17 3.13 0.53
N LYS A 74 -16.02 2.49 1.32
CA LYS A 74 -16.49 3.02 2.61
C LYS A 74 -15.32 3.19 3.58
N ILE A 75 -14.40 2.22 3.64
CA ILE A 75 -13.19 2.29 4.46
C ILE A 75 -12.29 3.43 3.96
N LEU A 76 -11.97 3.48 2.66
CA LEU A 76 -11.15 4.55 2.09
C LEU A 76 -11.71 5.94 2.42
N HIS A 77 -13.02 6.12 2.25
CA HIS A 77 -13.68 7.39 2.59
C HIS A 77 -13.58 7.70 4.09
N ALA A 78 -13.81 6.72 4.95
CA ALA A 78 -13.70 6.91 6.39
C ALA A 78 -12.27 7.27 6.84
N LEU A 79 -11.25 6.67 6.21
CA LEU A 79 -9.85 6.94 6.50
C LEU A 79 -9.38 8.28 5.96
N SER A 80 -9.91 8.76 4.83
CA SER A 80 -9.56 10.06 4.26
C SER A 80 -10.07 11.25 5.06
N ALA A 81 -11.04 11.05 5.96
CA ALA A 81 -11.53 12.11 6.82
C ALA A 81 -10.43 12.59 7.78
N PRO A 82 -10.26 13.90 7.97
CA PRO A 82 -9.27 14.46 8.90
C PRO A 82 -9.41 13.86 10.30
N CYS A 83 -8.32 13.74 11.02
CA CYS A 83 -8.32 13.34 12.42
C CYS A 83 -7.48 14.30 13.25
N SER A 84 -7.96 14.61 14.47
CA SER A 84 -7.21 15.41 15.42
C SER A 84 -6.51 14.52 16.44
N ILE A 85 -5.18 14.57 16.46
CA ILE A 85 -4.35 13.86 17.44
C ILE A 85 -3.40 14.87 18.07
N ASN A 86 -3.47 15.03 19.39
CA ASN A 86 -2.67 15.98 20.16
C ASN A 86 -2.76 17.41 19.58
N GLU A 87 -3.99 17.88 19.33
CA GLU A 87 -4.31 19.22 18.78
C GLU A 87 -3.76 19.48 17.36
N ARG A 88 -3.30 18.43 16.67
CA ARG A 88 -2.85 18.49 15.28
C ARG A 88 -3.86 17.79 14.38
N GLU A 89 -4.22 18.46 13.30
CA GLU A 89 -5.01 17.83 12.25
C GLU A 89 -4.09 17.02 11.34
N LEU A 90 -4.42 15.73 11.20
CA LEU A 90 -3.69 14.78 10.36
C LEU A 90 -4.61 14.26 9.27
N HIS A 91 -4.02 14.06 8.10
CA HIS A 91 -4.64 13.39 6.97
C HIS A 91 -3.91 12.07 6.74
N THR A 92 -4.65 11.02 6.53
CA THR A 92 -4.11 9.71 6.15
C THR A 92 -4.90 9.14 4.99
N SER A 93 -4.32 8.20 4.29
CA SER A 93 -4.98 7.39 3.27
C SER A 93 -4.54 5.94 3.43
N ALA A 94 -5.15 5.06 2.67
CA ALA A 94 -4.78 3.65 2.68
C ALA A 94 -4.82 3.08 1.26
N SER A 95 -4.01 2.06 1.03
CA SER A 95 -4.06 1.20 -0.15
C SER A 95 -4.69 -0.13 0.25
N ILE A 96 -5.67 -0.60 -0.52
CA ILE A 96 -6.45 -1.80 -0.20
C ILE A 96 -6.34 -2.81 -1.33
N GLY A 97 -5.91 -4.03 -1.03
CA GLY A 97 -5.99 -5.17 -1.95
C GLY A 97 -7.10 -6.12 -1.55
N ILE A 98 -7.83 -6.63 -2.52
CA ILE A 98 -9.03 -7.47 -2.32
C ILE A 98 -8.85 -8.78 -3.07
N ALA A 99 -8.97 -9.90 -2.35
CA ALA A 99 -9.05 -11.23 -2.93
C ALA A 99 -10.39 -11.88 -2.57
N ILE A 100 -11.07 -12.46 -3.57
CA ILE A 100 -12.37 -13.12 -3.41
C ILE A 100 -12.17 -14.63 -3.41
N TYR A 101 -12.79 -15.35 -2.46
CA TYR A 101 -12.87 -16.81 -2.56
C TYR A 101 -13.91 -17.18 -3.63
N PRO A 102 -13.59 -18.11 -4.57
CA PRO A 102 -12.49 -19.09 -4.53
C PRO A 102 -11.23 -18.73 -5.36
N ASP A 103 -10.85 -17.48 -5.55
CA ASP A 103 -9.69 -17.09 -6.36
C ASP A 103 -8.32 -17.59 -5.84
N GLY A 104 -8.32 -18.47 -4.85
CA GLY A 104 -7.14 -19.12 -4.31
C GLY A 104 -7.46 -20.44 -3.63
N ARG A 105 -6.49 -21.36 -3.64
CA ARG A 105 -6.61 -22.62 -2.90
C ARG A 105 -6.04 -22.43 -1.50
N GLY A 106 -6.92 -22.11 -0.52
CA GLY A 106 -6.55 -22.01 0.88
C GLY A 106 -6.30 -20.56 1.35
N VAL A 107 -6.21 -20.42 2.67
CA VAL A 107 -6.11 -19.12 3.36
C VAL A 107 -4.83 -18.37 2.97
N GLU A 108 -3.70 -19.07 2.90
CA GLU A 108 -2.41 -18.49 2.54
C GLU A 108 -2.42 -17.86 1.13
N ALA A 109 -3.06 -18.53 0.18
CA ALA A 109 -3.19 -18.01 -1.19
C ALA A 109 -4.06 -16.76 -1.22
N LEU A 110 -5.15 -16.70 -0.47
CA LEU A 110 -6.01 -15.52 -0.40
C LEU A 110 -5.30 -14.33 0.25
N LEU A 111 -4.56 -14.56 1.33
CA LEU A 111 -3.76 -13.53 1.97
C LEU A 111 -2.68 -13.00 1.02
N LYS A 112 -1.93 -13.89 0.37
CA LYS A 112 -0.92 -13.49 -0.62
C LYS A 112 -1.54 -12.71 -1.79
N ASN A 113 -2.69 -13.15 -2.29
CA ASN A 113 -3.37 -12.49 -3.40
C ASN A 113 -3.88 -11.10 -3.02
N SER A 114 -4.44 -10.94 -1.81
CA SER A 114 -4.87 -9.64 -1.31
C SER A 114 -3.68 -8.70 -1.07
N ASP A 115 -2.55 -9.19 -0.55
CA ASP A 115 -1.32 -8.43 -0.40
C ASP A 115 -0.77 -7.97 -1.77
N THR A 116 -0.69 -8.89 -2.76
CA THR A 116 -0.30 -8.53 -4.13
C THR A 116 -1.18 -7.43 -4.71
N ALA A 117 -2.49 -7.51 -4.53
CA ALA A 117 -3.42 -6.48 -5.01
C ALA A 117 -3.24 -5.15 -4.26
N MET A 118 -2.97 -5.16 -2.96
CA MET A 118 -2.67 -3.98 -2.17
C MET A 118 -1.40 -3.28 -2.67
N TYR A 119 -0.37 -4.05 -2.99
CA TYR A 119 0.84 -3.50 -3.57
C TYR A 119 0.56 -2.80 -4.91
N HIS A 120 -0.27 -3.40 -5.78
CA HIS A 120 -0.72 -2.73 -7.01
C HIS A 120 -1.52 -1.45 -6.74
N ALA A 121 -2.32 -1.41 -5.67
CA ALA A 121 -3.00 -0.18 -5.27
C ALA A 121 -2.00 0.93 -4.93
N LYS A 122 -0.89 0.60 -4.23
CA LYS A 122 0.19 1.54 -3.94
C LYS A 122 0.87 2.05 -5.22
N GLU A 123 1.15 1.17 -6.18
CA GLU A 123 1.76 1.55 -7.46
C GLU A 123 0.84 2.39 -8.34
N SER A 124 -0.47 2.18 -8.25
CA SER A 124 -1.49 2.91 -9.01
C SER A 124 -1.86 4.27 -8.40
N GLY A 125 -0.99 4.83 -7.56
CA GLY A 125 -1.17 6.19 -7.02
C GLY A 125 -1.67 6.24 -5.59
N ARG A 126 -1.78 5.12 -4.87
CA ARG A 126 -2.26 5.01 -3.49
C ARG A 126 -3.71 5.48 -3.31
N SER A 127 -4.20 5.51 -2.07
CA SER A 127 -5.57 5.98 -1.76
C SER A 127 -6.67 5.33 -2.61
N ASN A 128 -6.49 4.06 -2.95
CA ASN A 128 -7.41 3.30 -3.80
C ASN A 128 -7.50 1.84 -3.36
N CYS A 129 -8.40 1.08 -4.02
CA CYS A 129 -8.50 -0.36 -3.84
C CYS A 129 -8.34 -1.09 -5.17
N GLN A 130 -7.72 -2.26 -5.14
CA GLN A 130 -7.52 -3.12 -6.29
C GLN A 130 -8.01 -4.54 -5.97
N PHE A 131 -8.70 -5.16 -6.93
CA PHE A 131 -9.00 -6.58 -6.88
C PHE A 131 -7.82 -7.36 -7.42
N PHE A 132 -7.54 -8.49 -6.77
CA PHE A 132 -6.55 -9.41 -7.28
C PHE A 132 -6.94 -9.93 -8.69
N ALA A 133 -5.96 -9.91 -9.58
CA ALA A 133 -6.02 -10.56 -10.88
C ALA A 133 -4.75 -11.42 -11.08
N HIS A 134 -4.86 -12.55 -11.77
CA HIS A 134 -3.72 -13.47 -11.92
C HIS A 134 -2.50 -12.82 -12.60
N GLU A 135 -2.74 -11.87 -13.49
CA GLU A 135 -1.73 -11.09 -14.20
C GLU A 135 -0.83 -10.29 -13.24
N MET A 136 -1.36 -9.90 -12.07
CA MET A 136 -0.60 -9.17 -11.04
C MET A 136 0.55 -10.01 -10.46
N ASN A 137 0.37 -11.33 -10.33
CA ASN A 137 1.45 -12.21 -9.88
C ASN A 137 2.59 -12.28 -10.91
N VAL A 138 2.28 -12.21 -12.20
CA VAL A 138 3.30 -12.20 -13.27
C VAL A 138 4.10 -10.90 -13.19
N ALA A 139 3.43 -9.77 -13.11
CA ALA A 139 4.07 -8.46 -12.98
C ALA A 139 4.96 -8.36 -11.73
N ALA A 140 4.48 -8.86 -10.58
CA ALA A 140 5.26 -8.90 -9.34
C ALA A 140 6.52 -9.78 -9.46
N ALA A 141 6.42 -10.94 -10.13
CA ALA A 141 7.56 -11.82 -10.36
C ALA A 141 8.58 -11.19 -11.31
N GLU A 142 8.14 -10.59 -12.41
CA GLU A 142 8.99 -9.89 -13.37
C GLU A 142 9.74 -8.73 -12.70
N ARG A 143 9.05 -7.95 -11.87
CA ARG A 143 9.67 -6.87 -11.11
C ARG A 143 10.76 -7.38 -10.17
N LEU A 144 10.50 -8.41 -9.39
CA LEU A 144 11.49 -9.00 -8.48
C LEU A 144 12.73 -9.48 -9.24
N LEU A 145 12.55 -10.09 -10.41
CA LEU A 145 13.65 -10.48 -11.29
C LEU A 145 14.46 -9.27 -11.78
N LEU A 146 13.76 -8.20 -12.19
CA LEU A 146 14.39 -6.97 -12.63
C LEU A 146 15.16 -6.29 -11.50
N GLU A 147 14.57 -6.14 -10.32
CA GLU A 147 15.25 -5.57 -9.14
C GLU A 147 16.49 -6.38 -8.75
N THR A 148 16.41 -7.70 -8.78
CA THR A 148 17.53 -8.60 -8.50
C THR A 148 18.63 -8.42 -9.54
N SER A 149 18.28 -8.37 -10.82
CA SER A 149 19.23 -8.17 -11.93
C SER A 149 19.92 -6.82 -11.85
N LEU A 150 19.17 -5.76 -11.52
CA LEU A 150 19.72 -4.41 -11.33
C LEU A 150 20.70 -4.36 -10.14
N ARG A 151 20.37 -5.01 -9.02
CA ARG A 151 21.28 -5.10 -7.87
C ARG A 151 22.58 -5.81 -8.25
N HIS A 152 22.51 -6.89 -9.02
CA HIS A 152 23.71 -7.60 -9.50
C HIS A 152 24.52 -6.74 -10.46
N ALA A 153 23.88 -6.05 -11.41
CA ALA A 153 24.55 -5.19 -12.37
C ALA A 153 25.27 -4.00 -11.69
N VAL A 154 24.65 -3.42 -10.64
CA VAL A 154 25.27 -2.36 -9.85
C VAL A 154 26.45 -2.91 -9.02
N ALA A 155 26.26 -4.05 -8.34
CA ALA A 155 27.31 -4.68 -7.54
C ALA A 155 28.48 -5.20 -8.41
N GLY A 156 28.19 -5.65 -9.65
CA GLY A 156 29.19 -6.06 -10.63
C GLY A 156 29.90 -4.92 -11.36
N GLY A 157 29.50 -3.66 -11.13
CA GLY A 157 30.08 -2.48 -11.79
C GLY A 157 29.65 -2.30 -13.24
N GLU A 158 28.66 -3.07 -13.72
CA GLU A 158 28.09 -2.96 -15.07
C GLU A 158 27.30 -1.66 -15.26
N ILE A 159 26.76 -1.12 -14.14
CA ILE A 159 26.07 0.18 -14.11
C ILE A 159 26.86 1.09 -13.16
N GLN A 160 27.43 2.16 -13.70
CA GLN A 160 28.09 3.19 -12.94
C GLN A 160 27.20 4.42 -12.86
N PHE A 161 26.84 4.83 -11.64
CA PHE A 161 26.19 6.13 -11.45
C PHE A 161 27.24 7.23 -11.54
N PRO A 162 26.96 8.33 -12.27
CA PRO A 162 27.87 9.48 -12.25
C PRO A 162 28.05 9.96 -10.81
N GLN A 163 29.30 10.00 -10.35
CA GLN A 163 29.64 10.41 -8.97
C GLN A 163 29.33 11.89 -8.64
N THR A 164 28.80 12.63 -9.60
CA THR A 164 28.59 14.08 -9.51
C THR A 164 27.18 14.48 -9.93
N VAL A 165 26.16 13.99 -9.23
CA VAL A 165 24.92 14.76 -9.11
C VAL A 165 25.03 15.47 -7.77
N PRO A 166 25.24 16.82 -7.72
CA PRO A 166 25.25 17.54 -6.44
C PRO A 166 23.85 17.44 -5.84
N MET A 167 23.72 16.58 -4.85
CA MET A 167 22.50 16.54 -4.05
C MET A 167 22.38 17.82 -3.26
N PRO A 168 21.23 18.51 -3.30
CA PRO A 168 20.97 19.63 -2.43
C PRO A 168 21.19 19.21 -0.97
N GLU A 169 21.88 20.04 -0.18
CA GLU A 169 22.28 19.68 1.21
C GLU A 169 21.11 19.27 2.11
N HIS A 170 19.91 19.78 1.86
CA HIS A 170 18.71 19.46 2.63
C HIS A 170 18.16 18.04 2.38
N ARG A 171 18.65 17.30 1.38
CA ARG A 171 18.24 15.91 1.11
C ARG A 171 19.25 14.85 1.58
N ARG A 172 20.42 15.24 2.04
CA ARG A 172 21.47 14.29 2.48
C ARG A 172 21.09 13.46 3.69
N HIS A 173 20.12 13.90 4.49
CA HIS A 173 19.68 13.22 5.68
C HIS A 173 18.55 12.22 5.46
N LEU A 174 18.00 12.11 4.24
CA LEU A 174 16.82 11.30 3.93
C LEU A 174 17.16 9.93 3.31
N LEU A 175 18.40 9.70 2.90
CA LEU A 175 18.80 8.46 2.26
C LEU A 175 19.58 7.60 3.23
N THR A 176 18.89 6.77 3.99
CA THR A 176 19.51 5.65 4.75
C THR A 176 19.69 4.41 3.87
N ASP A 177 19.02 4.34 2.71
CA ASP A 177 19.15 3.27 1.73
C ASP A 177 19.42 3.84 0.33
N PRO A 178 20.53 3.46 -0.34
CA PRO A 178 20.87 3.92 -1.71
C PRO A 178 19.80 3.57 -2.76
N TRP A 179 18.87 2.67 -2.43
CA TRP A 179 17.84 2.17 -3.35
C TRP A 179 16.54 2.97 -3.33
N GLU A 180 16.28 3.77 -2.31
CA GLU A 180 15.09 4.66 -2.27
C GLU A 180 15.10 5.69 -3.41
N PHE A 181 16.27 6.03 -3.97
CA PHE A 181 16.41 7.00 -5.06
C PHE A 181 15.91 6.48 -6.42
N LEU A 182 15.88 5.17 -6.64
CA LEU A 182 15.48 4.58 -7.92
C LEU A 182 13.96 4.42 -8.09
N ILE A 183 13.21 4.51 -7.00
CA ILE A 183 11.77 4.21 -6.99
C ILE A 183 10.91 5.48 -7.13
N ASP A 184 11.47 6.67 -6.86
CA ASP A 184 10.71 7.94 -6.78
C ASP A 184 10.86 8.86 -8.01
N ARG A 185 11.12 8.30 -9.21
CA ARG A 185 11.04 9.05 -10.46
C ARG A 185 9.73 8.73 -11.19
N ASP A 186 8.67 9.44 -10.83
CA ASP A 186 7.64 9.79 -11.80
C ASP A 186 8.32 10.57 -12.94
N VAL A 187 8.41 9.92 -14.07
CA VAL A 187 8.86 10.54 -15.31
C VAL A 187 7.79 11.56 -15.70
N GLN A 188 8.01 12.82 -15.35
CA GLN A 188 7.37 13.92 -16.05
C GLN A 188 7.87 13.89 -17.49
N ALA A 189 7.04 13.35 -18.38
CA ALA A 189 7.24 13.48 -19.82
C ALA A 189 7.08 14.95 -20.19
N ASP A 190 8.19 15.57 -20.58
CA ASP A 190 8.16 16.89 -21.22
C ASP A 190 7.26 16.81 -22.47
N PRO A 191 6.37 17.79 -22.67
CA PRO A 191 5.62 17.88 -23.90
C PRO A 191 6.57 18.28 -25.05
N VAL A 192 6.77 17.36 -25.97
CA VAL A 192 7.49 17.63 -27.24
C VAL A 192 6.71 18.71 -27.98
N GLU A 193 7.30 19.91 -28.09
CA GLU A 193 6.90 20.93 -29.04
C GLU A 193 6.90 20.35 -30.46
N ARG A 194 5.76 20.44 -31.11
CA ARG A 194 5.65 20.24 -32.55
C ARG A 194 5.63 21.61 -33.23
N GLU A 195 6.68 21.91 -33.93
CA GLU A 195 6.63 22.74 -35.16
C GLU A 195 6.28 21.87 -36.37
#